data_caa6fd698e4379d47ba4f90e2027c5c3
#
_entry.id   caa6fd698e4379d47ba4f90e2027c5c3
#
_cell.length_a   1.000
_cell.length_b   1.000
_cell.length_c   1.000
_cell.angle_alpha   90.00
_cell.angle_beta   90.00
_cell.angle_gamma   90.00
#
_symmetry.space_group_name_H-M   'P 1'
#
loop_
_entity.id
_entity.type
_entity.pdbx_description
1 polymer ?
#
loop_
_entity_poly.entity_id
_entity_poly.type
_entity_poly.pdbx_seq_one_letter_code
_entity_poly.pdbx_strand_id
1 'polypeptide(L)'
;MKDVLEYTSYRQYIADYYADRKAKSAFTWPEFAQAAGFSSPVYLKYVSEGRFNLSAEAAGRVAQAMRLTDYEQEYFCEMVKFDHAKSDAEKKAAFSSMLAIADAHKARILEGDSFRFFENWKNLVIRELAPAMPGAKPLAIARACRPKISAAEVSDSLGFLVKAELLKKDEAGNYKQTQKSVTAGPMEVTPVAVRGLHRQMGEIALDAIEGVPQGERHFSGVTVGITRCAYDEIVQEIAEFRKRVIAIATREDATDEVYRLNVQFFPMTQKNGFKEG
;
A
#
# COMPACT_ATOMS: atom_id res chain seq x y z
N MET A 1 0.53 -16.38 -15.27
CA MET A 1 1.63 -16.57 -14.29
C MET A 1 1.43 -15.57 -13.17
N LYS A 2 1.78 -15.88 -11.92
CA LYS A 2 1.76 -14.96 -10.79
C LYS A 2 2.91 -13.95 -10.89
N ASP A 3 2.81 -12.83 -10.15
CA ASP A 3 3.90 -11.86 -10.02
C ASP A 3 5.12 -12.50 -9.34
N VAL A 4 6.34 -12.06 -9.69
CA VAL A 4 7.58 -12.58 -9.09
C VAL A 4 7.63 -12.36 -7.57
N LEU A 5 7.02 -11.27 -7.09
CA LEU A 5 6.93 -10.91 -5.67
C LEU A 5 6.07 -11.88 -4.84
N GLU A 6 5.29 -12.75 -5.48
CA GLU A 6 4.47 -13.78 -4.83
C GLU A 6 5.20 -15.11 -4.65
N TYR A 7 6.44 -15.23 -5.14
CA TYR A 7 7.25 -16.42 -5.02
C TYR A 7 8.30 -16.30 -3.92
N THR A 8 8.57 -17.39 -3.24
CA THR A 8 9.69 -17.53 -2.30
C THR A 8 10.76 -18.48 -2.81
N SER A 9 10.51 -19.15 -3.94
CA SER A 9 11.44 -20.08 -4.61
C SER A 9 11.70 -19.64 -6.05
N TYR A 10 12.95 -19.27 -6.32
CA TYR A 10 13.37 -18.92 -7.67
C TYR A 10 13.24 -20.08 -8.66
N ARG A 11 13.37 -21.32 -8.18
CA ARG A 11 13.24 -22.54 -9.00
C ARG A 11 11.81 -22.71 -9.49
N GLN A 12 10.85 -22.53 -8.58
CA GLN A 12 9.42 -22.58 -8.93
C GLN A 12 9.06 -21.45 -9.90
N TYR A 13 9.59 -20.25 -9.68
CA TYR A 13 9.37 -19.13 -10.58
C TYR A 13 9.91 -19.41 -12.00
N ILE A 14 11.12 -19.96 -12.14
CA ILE A 14 11.69 -20.37 -13.44
C ILE A 14 10.81 -21.42 -14.13
N ALA A 15 10.34 -22.42 -13.38
CA ALA A 15 9.48 -23.48 -13.91
C ALA A 15 8.15 -22.91 -14.43
N ASP A 16 7.49 -22.06 -13.65
CA ASP A 16 6.21 -21.44 -13.99
C ASP A 16 6.36 -20.45 -15.15
N TYR A 17 7.45 -19.67 -15.19
CA TYR A 17 7.77 -18.79 -16.31
C TYR A 17 7.92 -19.59 -17.62
N TYR A 18 8.67 -20.68 -17.57
CA TYR A 18 8.82 -21.57 -18.74
C TYR A 18 7.47 -22.15 -19.18
N ALA A 19 6.67 -22.66 -18.24
CA ALA A 19 5.37 -23.25 -18.53
C ALA A 19 4.39 -22.21 -19.16
N ASP A 20 4.35 -20.99 -18.63
CA ASP A 20 3.52 -19.90 -19.16
C ASP A 20 3.94 -19.48 -20.58
N ARG A 21 5.27 -19.36 -20.81
CA ARG A 21 5.80 -19.02 -22.14
C ARG A 21 5.57 -20.13 -23.15
N LYS A 22 5.75 -21.38 -22.75
CA LYS A 22 5.49 -22.55 -23.60
C LYS A 22 4.04 -22.70 -23.98
N ALA A 23 3.11 -22.36 -23.09
CA ALA A 23 1.68 -22.38 -23.38
C ALA A 23 1.25 -21.32 -24.42
N LYS A 24 2.01 -20.21 -24.51
CA LYS A 24 1.72 -19.06 -25.39
C LYS A 24 2.52 -19.07 -26.71
N SER A 25 3.57 -19.88 -26.79
CA SER A 25 4.48 -19.89 -27.94
C SER A 25 5.27 -21.23 -28.03
N ALA A 26 6.03 -21.42 -29.11
CA ALA A 26 6.93 -22.56 -29.27
C ALA A 26 8.22 -22.46 -28.42
N PHE A 27 8.16 -21.80 -27.25
CA PHE A 27 9.31 -21.56 -26.39
C PHE A 27 9.91 -22.84 -25.82
N THR A 28 11.23 -22.96 -25.88
CA THR A 28 11.97 -24.16 -25.49
C THR A 28 13.05 -23.86 -24.44
N TRP A 29 13.47 -24.89 -23.68
CA TRP A 29 14.57 -24.76 -22.72
C TRP A 29 15.90 -24.32 -23.37
N PRO A 30 16.28 -24.82 -24.58
CA PRO A 30 17.46 -24.32 -25.28
C PRO A 30 17.40 -22.81 -25.57
N GLU A 31 16.26 -22.31 -26.05
CA GLU A 31 16.06 -20.87 -26.32
C GLU A 31 16.17 -20.04 -25.03
N PHE A 32 15.60 -20.54 -23.93
CA PHE A 32 15.68 -19.86 -22.65
C PHE A 32 17.13 -19.83 -22.14
N ALA A 33 17.84 -20.96 -22.21
CA ALA A 33 19.26 -21.05 -21.81
C ALA A 33 20.13 -20.12 -22.68
N GLN A 34 19.90 -20.07 -23.99
CA GLN A 34 20.62 -19.18 -24.90
C GLN A 34 20.33 -17.70 -24.58
N ALA A 35 19.07 -17.33 -24.34
CA ALA A 35 18.70 -15.97 -23.98
C ALA A 35 19.36 -15.50 -22.67
N ALA A 36 19.60 -16.42 -21.73
CA ALA A 36 20.30 -16.17 -20.48
C ALA A 36 21.84 -16.31 -20.57
N GLY A 37 22.38 -16.55 -21.79
CA GLY A 37 23.82 -16.64 -22.04
C GLY A 37 24.46 -17.93 -21.53
N PHE A 38 23.73 -19.03 -21.47
CA PHE A 38 24.28 -20.35 -21.12
C PHE A 38 24.59 -21.18 -22.37
N SER A 39 25.73 -21.84 -22.38
CA SER A 39 26.15 -22.78 -23.44
C SER A 39 25.40 -24.12 -23.37
N SER A 40 24.98 -24.54 -22.17
CA SER A 40 24.23 -25.78 -21.98
C SER A 40 22.74 -25.56 -22.19
N PRO A 41 22.10 -26.19 -23.18
CA PRO A 41 20.68 -26.00 -23.52
C PRO A 41 19.71 -26.52 -22.45
N VAL A 42 20.16 -27.34 -21.53
CA VAL A 42 19.35 -27.96 -20.46
C VAL A 42 19.65 -27.41 -19.08
N TYR A 43 20.56 -26.45 -18.97
CA TYR A 43 21.04 -25.96 -17.67
C TYR A 43 19.87 -25.38 -16.83
N LEU A 44 19.05 -24.50 -17.40
CA LEU A 44 17.94 -23.87 -16.68
C LEU A 44 16.84 -24.89 -16.31
N LYS A 45 16.64 -25.94 -17.13
CA LYS A 45 15.78 -27.06 -16.76
C LYS A 45 16.27 -27.75 -15.49
N TYR A 46 17.59 -28.08 -15.43
CA TYR A 46 18.17 -28.72 -14.25
C TYR A 46 18.19 -27.78 -13.03
N VAL A 47 18.31 -26.50 -13.23
CA VAL A 47 18.15 -25.51 -12.16
C VAL A 47 16.73 -25.54 -11.59
N SER A 48 15.69 -25.52 -12.43
CA SER A 48 14.30 -25.57 -11.97
C SER A 48 13.96 -26.89 -11.28
N GLU A 49 14.61 -27.99 -11.68
CA GLU A 49 14.47 -29.33 -11.07
C GLU A 49 15.32 -29.50 -9.79
N GLY A 50 16.08 -28.48 -9.37
CA GLY A 50 16.91 -28.53 -8.18
C GLY A 50 18.24 -29.27 -8.31
N ARG A 51 18.62 -29.70 -9.54
CA ARG A 51 19.88 -30.43 -9.80
C ARG A 51 21.10 -29.52 -9.87
N PHE A 52 20.92 -28.27 -10.26
CA PHE A 52 21.94 -27.24 -10.31
C PHE A 52 21.52 -25.98 -9.57
N ASN A 53 22.50 -25.19 -9.16
CA ASN A 53 22.31 -23.90 -8.50
C ASN A 53 22.67 -22.76 -9.46
N LEU A 54 22.02 -21.61 -9.30
CA LEU A 54 22.40 -20.37 -9.97
C LEU A 54 23.47 -19.63 -9.13
N SER A 55 24.58 -19.20 -9.75
CA SER A 55 25.43 -18.20 -9.11
C SER A 55 24.74 -16.84 -9.07
N ALA A 56 25.21 -15.90 -8.24
CA ALA A 56 24.67 -14.54 -8.18
C ALA A 56 24.71 -13.83 -9.54
N GLU A 57 25.80 -14.00 -10.30
CA GLU A 57 25.93 -13.46 -11.67
C GLU A 57 24.94 -14.12 -12.64
N ALA A 58 24.80 -15.45 -12.57
CA ALA A 58 23.85 -16.19 -13.38
C ALA A 58 22.38 -15.80 -13.08
N ALA A 59 22.06 -15.50 -11.83
CA ALA A 59 20.74 -15.03 -11.42
C ALA A 59 20.36 -13.71 -12.15
N GLY A 60 21.26 -12.75 -12.21
CA GLY A 60 21.04 -11.49 -12.95
C GLY A 60 20.78 -11.72 -14.44
N ARG A 61 21.56 -12.58 -15.10
CA ARG A 61 21.35 -12.92 -16.53
C ARG A 61 20.02 -13.62 -16.78
N VAL A 62 19.61 -14.52 -15.88
CA VAL A 62 18.31 -15.21 -15.98
C VAL A 62 17.17 -14.23 -15.77
N ALA A 63 17.28 -13.32 -14.81
CA ALA A 63 16.29 -12.27 -14.58
C ALA A 63 16.12 -11.35 -15.80
N GLN A 64 17.21 -10.95 -16.44
CA GLN A 64 17.20 -10.19 -17.68
C GLN A 64 16.56 -10.96 -18.85
N ALA A 65 16.89 -12.26 -19.01
CA ALA A 65 16.30 -13.12 -20.02
C ALA A 65 14.78 -13.28 -19.85
N MET A 66 14.30 -13.24 -18.62
CA MET A 66 12.88 -13.23 -18.26
C MET A 66 12.24 -11.83 -18.43
N ARG A 67 13.02 -10.82 -18.78
CA ARG A 67 12.59 -9.41 -18.94
C ARG A 67 11.95 -8.82 -17.69
N LEU A 68 12.49 -9.19 -16.53
CA LEU A 68 12.08 -8.62 -15.27
C LEU A 68 12.50 -7.14 -15.20
N THR A 69 11.69 -6.29 -14.58
CA THR A 69 12.03 -4.91 -14.26
C THR A 69 13.14 -4.85 -13.18
N ASP A 70 13.75 -3.72 -12.96
CA ASP A 70 14.90 -3.58 -12.06
C ASP A 70 14.62 -4.14 -10.65
N TYR A 71 13.49 -3.78 -10.05
CA TYR A 71 13.11 -4.27 -8.72
C TYR A 71 12.72 -5.76 -8.72
N GLU A 72 12.12 -6.26 -9.80
CA GLU A 72 11.82 -7.69 -9.96
C GLU A 72 13.10 -8.51 -10.08
N GLN A 73 14.12 -7.98 -10.79
CA GLN A 73 15.45 -8.59 -10.87
C GLN A 73 16.12 -8.65 -9.50
N GLU A 74 16.04 -7.55 -8.73
CA GLU A 74 16.54 -7.47 -7.37
C GLU A 74 15.87 -8.51 -6.47
N TYR A 75 14.55 -8.60 -6.51
CA TYR A 75 13.78 -9.59 -5.76
C TYR A 75 14.16 -11.02 -6.14
N PHE A 76 14.27 -11.30 -7.43
CA PHE A 76 14.68 -12.62 -7.94
C PHE A 76 16.09 -13.00 -7.45
N CYS A 77 17.02 -12.06 -7.46
CA CYS A 77 18.37 -12.28 -6.92
C CYS A 77 18.36 -12.55 -5.40
N GLU A 78 17.51 -11.88 -4.65
CA GLU A 78 17.34 -12.15 -3.20
C GLU A 78 16.72 -13.54 -2.96
N MET A 79 15.77 -14.01 -3.79
CA MET A 79 15.27 -15.38 -3.72
C MET A 79 16.39 -16.41 -3.92
N VAL A 80 17.33 -16.15 -4.84
CA VAL A 80 18.50 -17.04 -5.05
C VAL A 80 19.41 -17.05 -3.83
N LYS A 81 19.67 -15.88 -3.22
CA LYS A 81 20.45 -15.79 -1.97
C LYS A 81 19.74 -16.52 -0.82
N PHE A 82 18.43 -16.36 -0.70
CA PHE A 82 17.61 -17.04 0.32
C PHE A 82 17.71 -18.56 0.22
N ASP A 83 17.62 -19.11 -0.99
CA ASP A 83 17.73 -20.57 -1.22
C ASP A 83 19.15 -21.11 -0.94
N HIS A 84 20.18 -20.29 -1.19
CA HIS A 84 21.59 -20.71 -1.02
C HIS A 84 22.18 -20.35 0.34
N ALA A 85 21.44 -19.68 1.20
CA ALA A 85 21.91 -19.29 2.52
C ALA A 85 22.37 -20.51 3.34
N LYS A 86 23.58 -20.43 3.90
CA LYS A 86 24.20 -21.52 4.68
C LYS A 86 23.94 -21.38 6.18
N SER A 87 23.47 -20.22 6.63
CA SER A 87 23.14 -19.93 8.01
C SER A 87 21.74 -19.31 8.14
N ASP A 88 21.13 -19.47 9.31
CA ASP A 88 19.85 -18.85 9.61
C ASP A 88 19.91 -17.32 9.55
N ALA A 89 21.07 -16.74 9.88
CA ALA A 89 21.28 -15.29 9.80
C ALA A 89 21.25 -14.80 8.34
N GLU A 90 21.95 -15.48 7.41
CA GLU A 90 21.93 -15.18 5.97
C GLU A 90 20.52 -15.36 5.40
N LYS A 91 19.85 -16.44 5.78
CA LYS A 91 18.47 -16.73 5.34
C LYS A 91 17.50 -15.66 5.77
N LYS A 92 17.58 -15.22 7.04
CA LYS A 92 16.77 -14.14 7.58
C LYS A 92 17.06 -12.81 6.90
N ALA A 93 18.33 -12.50 6.62
CA ALA A 93 18.74 -11.29 5.93
C ALA A 93 18.16 -11.24 4.50
N ALA A 94 18.34 -12.30 3.71
CA ALA A 94 17.81 -12.39 2.35
C ALA A 94 16.26 -12.30 2.33
N PHE A 95 15.59 -12.97 3.27
CA PHE A 95 14.13 -12.88 3.39
C PHE A 95 13.66 -11.47 3.77
N SER A 96 14.36 -10.78 4.68
CA SER A 96 14.07 -9.40 5.04
C SER A 96 14.24 -8.44 3.84
N SER A 97 15.28 -8.67 3.01
CA SER A 97 15.46 -7.90 1.76
C SER A 97 14.33 -8.15 0.78
N MET A 98 13.90 -9.41 0.59
CA MET A 98 12.73 -9.73 -0.24
C MET A 98 11.48 -9.01 0.22
N LEU A 99 11.20 -9.00 1.52
CA LEU A 99 10.05 -8.27 2.09
C LEU A 99 10.17 -6.76 1.86
N ALA A 100 11.36 -6.18 2.08
CA ALA A 100 11.59 -4.76 1.87
C ALA A 100 11.37 -4.34 0.40
N ILE A 101 11.84 -5.15 -0.57
CA ILE A 101 11.61 -4.91 -2.00
C ILE A 101 10.12 -5.02 -2.33
N ALA A 102 9.44 -6.06 -1.83
CA ALA A 102 8.02 -6.26 -2.06
C ALA A 102 7.19 -5.11 -1.46
N ASP A 103 7.51 -4.66 -0.25
CA ASP A 103 6.82 -3.55 0.43
C ASP A 103 7.11 -2.20 -0.26
N ALA A 104 8.36 -1.96 -0.68
CA ALA A 104 8.73 -0.78 -1.46
C ALA A 104 8.04 -0.76 -2.83
N HIS A 105 7.87 -1.93 -3.48
CA HIS A 105 7.14 -2.03 -4.73
C HIS A 105 5.64 -1.80 -4.54
N LYS A 106 5.04 -2.38 -3.50
CA LYS A 106 3.65 -2.05 -3.10
C LYS A 106 3.50 -0.56 -2.81
N ALA A 107 4.47 0.03 -2.13
CA ALA A 107 4.51 1.47 -1.90
C ALA A 107 4.69 2.28 -3.21
N ARG A 108 5.48 1.81 -4.17
CA ARG A 108 5.66 2.46 -5.49
C ARG A 108 4.44 2.37 -6.39
N ILE A 109 3.76 1.23 -6.42
CA ILE A 109 2.45 1.11 -7.11
C ILE A 109 1.45 2.04 -6.43
N LEU A 110 1.51 2.16 -5.10
CA LEU A 110 0.73 3.11 -4.33
C LEU A 110 1.19 4.58 -4.53
N GLU A 111 2.38 4.91 -5.02
CA GLU A 111 2.81 6.31 -5.14
C GLU A 111 1.96 7.10 -6.13
N GLY A 112 1.70 6.60 -7.33
CA GLY A 112 0.79 7.23 -8.28
C GLY A 112 -0.67 7.14 -7.82
N ASP A 113 -1.09 6.00 -7.31
CA ASP A 113 -2.43 5.75 -6.80
C ASP A 113 -2.61 6.34 -5.38
N SER A 114 -1.55 6.44 -4.57
CA SER A 114 -1.56 7.17 -3.29
C SER A 114 -1.79 8.66 -3.50
N PHE A 115 -1.13 9.28 -4.47
CA PHE A 115 -1.42 10.67 -4.78
C PHE A 115 -2.91 10.85 -5.07
N ARG A 116 -3.46 10.04 -5.97
CA ARG A 116 -4.88 10.08 -6.36
C ARG A 116 -5.82 9.69 -5.21
N PHE A 117 -5.41 8.76 -4.35
CA PHE A 117 -6.18 8.36 -3.16
C PHE A 117 -6.32 9.51 -2.18
N PHE A 118 -5.21 10.19 -1.87
CA PHE A 118 -5.19 11.31 -0.93
C PHE A 118 -5.55 12.67 -1.54
N GLU A 119 -5.60 12.79 -2.85
CA GLU A 119 -6.04 14.02 -3.53
C GLU A 119 -7.50 14.36 -3.22
N ASN A 120 -8.33 13.34 -2.96
CA ASN A 120 -9.76 13.50 -2.81
C ASN A 120 -10.30 12.76 -1.57
N TRP A 121 -10.87 13.51 -0.63
CA TRP A 121 -11.48 12.98 0.58
C TRP A 121 -12.53 11.89 0.34
N LYS A 122 -13.23 11.91 -0.80
CA LYS A 122 -14.29 10.97 -1.16
C LYS A 122 -13.76 9.54 -1.24
N ASN A 123 -12.53 9.35 -1.74
CA ASN A 123 -11.92 8.03 -1.82
C ASN A 123 -11.78 7.38 -0.43
N LEU A 124 -11.42 8.18 0.60
CA LEU A 124 -11.28 7.68 1.95
C LEU A 124 -12.64 7.24 2.52
N VAL A 125 -13.67 8.08 2.36
CA VAL A 125 -15.02 7.80 2.88
C VAL A 125 -15.67 6.63 2.14
N ILE A 126 -15.59 6.61 0.81
CA ILE A 126 -16.20 5.55 -0.02
C ILE A 126 -15.52 4.19 0.23
N ARG A 127 -14.20 4.17 0.49
CA ARG A 127 -13.49 2.96 0.87
C ARG A 127 -14.04 2.31 2.14
N GLU A 128 -14.43 3.11 3.13
CA GLU A 128 -15.02 2.60 4.37
C GLU A 128 -16.53 2.30 4.22
N LEU A 129 -17.25 3.13 3.47
CA LEU A 129 -18.71 3.07 3.37
C LEU A 129 -19.20 1.97 2.42
N ALA A 130 -18.51 1.70 1.31
CA ALA A 130 -18.96 0.73 0.32
C ALA A 130 -19.06 -0.71 0.86
N PRO A 131 -18.12 -1.22 1.69
CA PRO A 131 -18.26 -2.52 2.34
C PRO A 131 -19.40 -2.58 3.37
N ALA A 132 -19.71 -1.46 4.05
CA ALA A 132 -20.81 -1.38 5.02
C ALA A 132 -22.20 -1.35 4.36
N MET A 133 -22.27 -1.16 3.04
CA MET A 133 -23.51 -1.07 2.26
C MET A 133 -23.57 -2.15 1.14
N PRO A 134 -23.60 -3.44 1.48
CA PRO A 134 -23.58 -4.52 0.49
C PRO A 134 -24.76 -4.40 -0.48
N GLY A 135 -24.49 -4.55 -1.79
CA GLY A 135 -25.49 -4.42 -2.85
C GLY A 135 -25.97 -2.99 -3.14
N ALA A 136 -25.50 -1.99 -2.42
CA ALA A 136 -25.94 -0.62 -2.64
C ALA A 136 -25.47 -0.07 -3.99
N LYS A 137 -26.37 0.60 -4.70
CA LYS A 137 -26.05 1.35 -5.92
C LYS A 137 -25.31 2.65 -5.58
N PRO A 138 -24.50 3.21 -6.50
CA PRO A 138 -23.76 4.46 -6.25
C PRO A 138 -24.59 5.61 -5.72
N LEU A 139 -25.83 5.74 -6.15
CA LEU A 139 -26.76 6.77 -5.65
C LEU A 139 -27.08 6.59 -4.15
N ALA A 140 -27.21 5.34 -3.68
CA ALA A 140 -27.49 5.09 -2.26
C ALA A 140 -26.26 5.43 -1.39
N ILE A 141 -25.06 5.05 -1.84
CA ILE A 141 -23.79 5.43 -1.20
C ILE A 141 -23.62 6.95 -1.19
N ALA A 142 -23.92 7.64 -2.30
CA ALA A 142 -23.84 9.09 -2.40
C ALA A 142 -24.76 9.82 -1.39
N ARG A 143 -25.96 9.28 -1.15
CA ARG A 143 -26.92 9.81 -0.16
C ARG A 143 -26.47 9.63 1.28
N ALA A 144 -25.65 8.61 1.55
CA ALA A 144 -25.07 8.34 2.87
C ALA A 144 -23.83 9.21 3.16
N CYS A 145 -23.23 9.83 2.14
CA CYS A 145 -22.05 10.69 2.31
C CYS A 145 -22.41 12.07 2.87
N ARG A 146 -21.53 12.57 3.72
CA ARG A 146 -21.54 13.95 4.23
C ARG A 146 -20.12 14.53 4.08
N PRO A 147 -19.90 15.62 3.31
CA PRO A 147 -20.86 16.38 2.48
C PRO A 147 -21.49 15.55 1.35
N LYS A 148 -22.61 16.05 0.81
CA LYS A 148 -23.30 15.39 -0.31
C LYS A 148 -22.41 15.33 -1.56
N ILE A 149 -22.42 14.18 -2.22
CA ILE A 149 -21.73 13.93 -3.49
C ILE A 149 -22.69 13.32 -4.51
N SER A 150 -22.30 13.31 -5.77
CA SER A 150 -23.09 12.69 -6.85
C SER A 150 -22.84 11.19 -6.97
N ALA A 151 -23.77 10.47 -7.58
CA ALA A 151 -23.59 9.05 -7.91
C ALA A 151 -22.44 8.82 -8.91
N ALA A 152 -22.14 9.78 -9.79
CA ALA A 152 -21.01 9.72 -10.71
C ALA A 152 -19.68 9.74 -9.94
N GLU A 153 -19.51 10.66 -8.99
CA GLU A 153 -18.32 10.73 -8.14
C GLU A 153 -18.10 9.46 -7.31
N VAL A 154 -19.18 8.84 -6.81
CA VAL A 154 -19.09 7.53 -6.15
C VAL A 154 -18.62 6.45 -7.13
N SER A 155 -19.17 6.42 -8.34
CA SER A 155 -18.77 5.43 -9.36
C SER A 155 -17.31 5.59 -9.75
N ASP A 156 -16.83 6.82 -9.92
CA ASP A 156 -15.44 7.13 -10.25
C ASP A 156 -14.49 6.70 -9.11
N SER A 157 -14.86 7.00 -7.85
CA SER A 157 -14.09 6.57 -6.68
C SER A 157 -14.08 5.05 -6.54
N LEU A 158 -15.20 4.34 -6.70
CA LEU A 158 -15.26 2.88 -6.64
C LEU A 158 -14.41 2.24 -7.74
N GLY A 159 -14.49 2.75 -8.98
CA GLY A 159 -13.66 2.30 -10.09
C GLY A 159 -12.16 2.46 -9.81
N PHE A 160 -11.78 3.61 -9.27
CA PHE A 160 -10.42 3.89 -8.84
C PHE A 160 -9.97 2.96 -7.71
N LEU A 161 -10.76 2.81 -6.63
CA LEU A 161 -10.42 2.00 -5.46
C LEU A 161 -10.25 0.51 -5.81
N VAL A 162 -11.04 -0.01 -6.75
CA VAL A 162 -10.90 -1.38 -7.25
C VAL A 162 -9.63 -1.51 -8.09
N LYS A 163 -9.36 -0.56 -9.00
CA LYS A 163 -8.15 -0.55 -9.83
C LYS A 163 -6.87 -0.44 -9.00
N ALA A 164 -6.89 0.37 -7.95
CA ALA A 164 -5.78 0.55 -7.00
C ALA A 164 -5.68 -0.59 -5.96
N GLU A 165 -6.47 -1.65 -6.10
CA GLU A 165 -6.52 -2.80 -5.19
C GLU A 165 -6.81 -2.45 -3.72
N LEU A 166 -7.41 -1.29 -3.47
CA LEU A 166 -7.86 -0.85 -2.13
C LEU A 166 -9.22 -1.43 -1.74
N LEU A 167 -10.02 -1.81 -2.75
CA LEU A 167 -11.24 -2.59 -2.64
C LEU A 167 -11.23 -3.76 -3.61
N LYS A 168 -11.86 -4.87 -3.22
CA LYS A 168 -12.22 -5.98 -4.13
C LYS A 168 -13.72 -6.02 -4.29
N LYS A 169 -14.19 -6.25 -5.52
CA LYS A 169 -15.60 -6.47 -5.83
C LYS A 169 -15.83 -7.97 -6.01
N ASP A 170 -16.81 -8.55 -5.30
CA ASP A 170 -17.20 -9.94 -5.46
C ASP A 170 -18.18 -10.15 -6.64
N GLU A 171 -18.50 -11.40 -6.94
CA GLU A 171 -19.41 -11.77 -8.03
C GLU A 171 -20.84 -11.25 -7.81
N ALA A 172 -21.26 -11.06 -6.56
CA ALA A 172 -22.56 -10.48 -6.19
C ALA A 172 -22.56 -8.93 -6.28
N GLY A 173 -21.41 -8.32 -6.57
CA GLY A 173 -21.25 -6.87 -6.71
C GLY A 173 -20.96 -6.14 -5.40
N ASN A 174 -20.73 -6.85 -4.29
CA ASN A 174 -20.38 -6.26 -3.01
C ASN A 174 -18.88 -5.89 -2.97
N TYR A 175 -18.55 -4.92 -2.15
CA TYR A 175 -17.18 -4.46 -1.96
C TYR A 175 -16.60 -4.97 -0.65
N LYS A 176 -15.31 -5.35 -0.66
CA LYS A 176 -14.53 -5.73 0.53
C LYS A 176 -13.21 -4.98 0.53
N GLN A 177 -12.79 -4.50 1.69
CA GLN A 177 -11.47 -3.90 1.86
C GLN A 177 -10.38 -4.96 1.71
N THR A 178 -9.29 -4.59 1.05
CA THR A 178 -8.09 -5.45 0.93
C THR A 178 -7.20 -5.37 2.17
N GLN A 179 -7.28 -4.24 2.90
CA GLN A 179 -6.56 -3.97 4.15
C GLN A 179 -7.50 -3.27 5.12
N LYS A 180 -7.45 -3.61 6.42
CA LYS A 180 -8.33 -3.03 7.45
C LYS A 180 -8.10 -1.53 7.70
N SER A 181 -6.90 -1.01 7.47
CA SER A 181 -6.62 0.43 7.56
C SER A 181 -5.64 0.90 6.50
N VAL A 182 -5.90 2.07 5.92
CA VAL A 182 -4.93 2.81 5.11
C VAL A 182 -4.63 4.09 5.85
N THR A 183 -3.48 4.14 6.48
CA THR A 183 -2.94 5.37 7.01
C THR A 183 -2.01 5.99 5.96
N ALA A 184 -2.02 7.32 5.85
CA ALA A 184 -0.86 8.00 5.32
C ALA A 184 0.30 7.64 6.26
N GLY A 185 1.16 6.71 5.83
CA GLY A 185 2.38 6.33 6.54
C GLY A 185 3.28 7.54 6.81
N PRO A 186 4.48 7.37 7.39
CA PRO A 186 5.41 8.46 7.59
C PRO A 186 5.57 9.21 6.26
N MET A 187 5.33 10.51 6.28
CA MET A 187 5.00 11.45 5.22
C MET A 187 6.03 11.59 4.07
N GLU A 188 6.35 10.51 3.40
CA GLU A 188 7.11 10.57 2.14
C GLU A 188 6.21 10.55 0.89
N VAL A 189 4.91 10.27 1.09
CA VAL A 189 3.93 10.28 0.01
C VAL A 189 3.53 11.71 -0.30
N THR A 190 4.00 12.18 -1.38
CA THR A 190 3.75 13.48 -2.06
C THR A 190 3.18 14.57 -1.15
N PRO A 191 4.03 15.47 -0.60
CA PRO A 191 3.61 16.50 0.38
C PRO A 191 2.43 17.36 -0.08
N VAL A 192 2.18 17.43 -1.40
CA VAL A 192 1.11 18.23 -2.01
C VAL A 192 -0.27 17.59 -1.82
N ALA A 193 -0.42 16.27 -2.10
CA ALA A 193 -1.71 15.59 -1.96
C ALA A 193 -2.16 15.55 -0.50
N VAL A 194 -1.25 15.24 0.41
CA VAL A 194 -1.53 15.20 1.86
C VAL A 194 -1.91 16.58 2.40
N ARG A 195 -1.24 17.66 1.95
CA ARG A 195 -1.63 19.04 2.31
C ARG A 195 -3.00 19.40 1.77
N GLY A 196 -3.30 19.01 0.52
CA GLY A 196 -4.61 19.21 -0.09
C GLY A 196 -5.73 18.48 0.69
N LEU A 197 -5.47 17.23 1.09
CA LEU A 197 -6.40 16.46 1.92
C LEU A 197 -6.62 17.11 3.29
N HIS A 198 -5.56 17.54 3.99
CA HIS A 198 -5.71 18.21 5.28
C HIS A 198 -6.54 19.49 5.19
N ARG A 199 -6.41 20.24 4.08
CA ARG A 199 -7.26 21.43 3.82
C ARG A 199 -8.71 21.01 3.65
N GLN A 200 -9.02 20.06 2.76
CA GLN A 200 -10.38 19.56 2.52
C GLN A 200 -11.02 19.04 3.82
N MET A 201 -10.26 18.26 4.61
CA MET A 201 -10.76 17.74 5.88
C MET A 201 -10.94 18.83 6.94
N GLY A 202 -10.16 19.90 6.89
CA GLY A 202 -10.35 21.08 7.74
C GLY A 202 -11.64 21.83 7.38
N GLU A 203 -11.89 22.04 6.10
CA GLU A 203 -13.13 22.69 5.61
C GLU A 203 -14.37 21.87 5.99
N ILE A 204 -14.33 20.53 5.78
CA ILE A 204 -15.43 19.64 6.21
C ILE A 204 -15.63 19.68 7.73
N ALA A 205 -14.56 19.78 8.51
CA ALA A 205 -14.67 19.91 9.96
C ALA A 205 -15.32 21.25 10.39
N LEU A 206 -15.02 22.34 9.70
CA LEU A 206 -15.70 23.64 9.95
C LEU A 206 -17.19 23.52 9.68
N ASP A 207 -17.60 22.95 8.54
CA ASP A 207 -19.01 22.73 8.21
C ASP A 207 -19.69 21.80 9.22
N ALA A 208 -18.98 20.82 9.77
CA ALA A 208 -19.50 19.89 10.77
C ALA A 208 -19.79 20.57 12.12
N ILE A 209 -19.18 21.71 12.43
CA ILE A 209 -19.47 22.46 13.66
C ILE A 209 -20.94 22.87 13.72
N GLU A 210 -21.49 23.32 12.58
CA GLU A 210 -22.89 23.76 12.50
C GLU A 210 -23.81 22.66 11.93
N GLY A 211 -23.31 21.85 11.01
CA GLY A 211 -24.12 20.91 10.22
C GLY A 211 -24.32 19.53 10.84
N VAL A 212 -23.61 19.17 11.94
CA VAL A 212 -23.72 17.88 12.62
C VAL A 212 -24.26 18.08 14.04
N PRO A 213 -25.25 17.29 14.52
CA PRO A 213 -25.74 17.39 15.89
C PRO A 213 -24.64 17.22 16.94
N GLN A 214 -24.73 17.92 18.07
CA GLN A 214 -23.72 17.92 19.13
C GLN A 214 -23.41 16.51 19.68
N GLY A 215 -24.41 15.63 19.73
CA GLY A 215 -24.25 14.25 20.20
C GLY A 215 -23.53 13.31 19.23
N GLU A 216 -23.38 13.73 17.95
CA GLU A 216 -22.75 12.94 16.88
C GLU A 216 -21.35 13.47 16.52
N ARG A 217 -20.86 14.53 17.17
CA ARG A 217 -19.56 15.14 16.90
C ARG A 217 -18.79 15.44 18.18
N HIS A 218 -17.47 15.47 18.08
CA HIS A 218 -16.60 15.87 19.17
C HIS A 218 -15.56 16.88 18.68
N PHE A 219 -15.60 18.09 19.25
CA PHE A 219 -14.58 19.13 19.02
C PHE A 219 -13.94 19.48 20.36
N SER A 220 -12.65 19.36 20.44
CA SER A 220 -11.87 19.73 21.63
C SER A 220 -10.50 20.25 21.22
N GLY A 221 -9.92 21.06 22.06
CA GLY A 221 -8.58 21.61 21.85
C GLY A 221 -8.00 22.14 23.13
N VAL A 222 -6.68 22.30 23.16
CA VAL A 222 -5.93 22.90 24.23
C VAL A 222 -4.86 23.84 23.66
N THR A 223 -4.67 24.99 24.28
CA THR A 223 -3.58 25.91 23.92
C THR A 223 -2.54 25.90 25.05
N VAL A 224 -1.29 25.56 24.70
CA VAL A 224 -0.20 25.40 25.66
C VAL A 224 1.08 26.06 25.17
N GLY A 225 1.86 26.62 26.09
CA GLY A 225 3.23 27.03 25.84
C GLY A 225 4.18 25.85 26.15
N ILE A 226 5.01 25.48 25.18
CA ILE A 226 5.86 24.28 25.27
C ILE A 226 7.27 24.54 24.75
N THR A 227 8.22 23.69 25.19
CA THR A 227 9.58 23.60 24.64
C THR A 227 9.59 22.75 23.37
N ARG A 228 10.70 22.78 22.63
CA ARG A 228 10.88 21.91 21.46
C ARG A 228 10.86 20.43 21.85
N CYS A 229 11.47 20.06 22.97
CA CYS A 229 11.45 18.68 23.48
C CYS A 229 10.02 18.20 23.76
N ALA A 230 9.22 19.00 24.45
CA ALA A 230 7.80 18.69 24.69
C ALA A 230 6.97 18.61 23.39
N TYR A 231 7.31 19.41 22.36
CA TYR A 231 6.68 19.29 21.05
C TYR A 231 6.93 17.90 20.44
N ASP A 232 8.17 17.42 20.44
CA ASP A 232 8.54 16.14 19.86
C ASP A 232 7.87 14.98 20.62
N GLU A 233 7.77 15.08 21.95
CA GLU A 233 7.04 14.11 22.79
C GLU A 233 5.54 14.10 22.48
N ILE A 234 4.88 15.26 22.37
CA ILE A 234 3.46 15.35 22.02
C ILE A 234 3.18 14.76 20.61
N VAL A 235 4.08 14.98 19.63
CA VAL A 235 3.94 14.39 18.30
C VAL A 235 3.98 12.86 18.37
N GLN A 236 4.83 12.27 19.21
CA GLN A 236 4.86 10.83 19.46
C GLN A 236 3.57 10.34 20.11
N GLU A 237 3.08 11.04 21.15
CA GLU A 237 1.79 10.70 21.79
C GLU A 237 0.61 10.76 20.82
N ILE A 238 0.57 11.73 19.91
CA ILE A 238 -0.44 11.81 18.84
C ILE A 238 -0.35 10.58 17.92
N ALA A 239 0.85 10.13 17.58
CA ALA A 239 1.03 8.93 16.76
C ALA A 239 0.51 7.66 17.47
N GLU A 240 0.83 7.48 18.75
CA GLU A 240 0.34 6.37 19.57
C GLU A 240 -1.19 6.45 19.80
N PHE A 241 -1.72 7.65 20.02
CA PHE A 241 -3.18 7.85 20.11
C PHE A 241 -3.88 7.41 18.82
N ARG A 242 -3.37 7.78 17.65
CA ARG A 242 -3.92 7.35 16.36
C ARG A 242 -3.91 5.81 16.21
N LYS A 243 -2.84 5.13 16.63
CA LYS A 243 -2.77 3.66 16.64
C LYS A 243 -3.86 3.06 17.53
N ARG A 244 -4.06 3.61 18.74
CA ARG A 244 -5.13 3.17 19.65
C ARG A 244 -6.52 3.36 19.05
N VAL A 245 -6.78 4.49 18.40
CA VAL A 245 -8.06 4.74 17.70
C VAL A 245 -8.30 3.71 16.60
N ILE A 246 -7.29 3.42 15.77
CA ILE A 246 -7.39 2.39 14.73
C ILE A 246 -7.68 1.02 15.36
N ALA A 247 -6.99 0.66 16.43
CA ALA A 247 -7.21 -0.61 17.13
C ALA A 247 -8.63 -0.73 17.72
N ILE A 248 -9.21 0.38 18.20
CA ILE A 248 -10.61 0.42 18.65
C ILE A 248 -11.56 0.23 17.47
N ALA A 249 -11.38 0.99 16.39
CA ALA A 249 -12.24 0.97 15.21
C ALA A 249 -12.22 -0.38 14.46
N THR A 250 -11.13 -1.15 14.59
CA THR A 250 -10.97 -2.44 13.89
C THR A 250 -11.29 -3.65 14.73
N ARG A 251 -11.82 -3.47 15.95
CA ARG A 251 -12.21 -4.59 16.83
C ARG A 251 -13.41 -5.38 16.29
N GLU A 252 -14.34 -4.69 15.69
CA GLU A 252 -15.55 -5.26 15.12
C GLU A 252 -15.50 -5.18 13.60
N ASP A 253 -16.14 -6.13 12.93
CA ASP A 253 -16.22 -6.14 11.46
C ASP A 253 -17.46 -5.34 10.96
N ALA A 254 -18.42 -5.04 11.86
CA ALA A 254 -19.59 -4.24 11.55
C ALA A 254 -19.26 -2.74 11.57
N THR A 255 -19.83 -2.01 10.62
CA THR A 255 -19.70 -0.56 10.50
C THR A 255 -21.07 0.06 10.41
N ASP A 256 -21.45 0.89 11.38
CA ASP A 256 -22.72 1.63 11.37
C ASP A 256 -22.55 2.98 10.65
N GLU A 257 -21.45 3.68 10.92
CA GLU A 257 -21.15 5.01 10.37
C GLU A 257 -19.65 5.20 10.13
N VAL A 258 -19.31 6.09 9.21
CA VAL A 258 -17.93 6.47 8.90
C VAL A 258 -17.58 7.80 9.53
N TYR A 259 -16.62 7.79 10.45
CA TYR A 259 -16.13 8.99 11.14
C TYR A 259 -14.73 9.37 10.67
N ARG A 260 -14.44 10.67 10.71
CA ARG A 260 -13.10 11.20 10.50
C ARG A 260 -12.55 11.81 11.78
N LEU A 261 -11.39 11.34 12.23
CA LEU A 261 -10.58 11.99 13.26
C LEU A 261 -9.54 12.90 12.60
N ASN A 262 -9.63 14.21 12.84
CA ASN A 262 -8.59 15.17 12.49
C ASN A 262 -7.82 15.58 13.74
N VAL A 263 -6.50 15.52 13.68
CA VAL A 263 -5.62 16.05 14.72
C VAL A 263 -4.73 17.11 14.08
N GLN A 264 -4.78 18.33 14.64
CA GLN A 264 -4.02 19.47 14.15
C GLN A 264 -3.22 20.04 15.33
N PHE A 265 -1.90 20.04 15.22
CA PHE A 265 -1.00 20.57 16.22
C PHE A 265 0.01 21.49 15.53
N PHE A 266 -0.12 22.80 15.75
CA PHE A 266 0.62 23.81 15.02
C PHE A 266 0.91 25.04 15.90
N PRO A 267 1.96 25.83 15.60
CA PRO A 267 2.32 26.99 16.38
C PRO A 267 1.33 28.15 16.15
N MET A 268 0.91 28.79 17.25
CA MET A 268 0.12 30.01 17.25
C MET A 268 0.99 31.29 17.38
N THR A 269 2.33 31.13 17.49
CA THR A 269 3.27 32.22 17.65
C THR A 269 4.40 32.12 16.63
N GLN A 270 5.05 33.26 16.34
CA GLN A 270 6.27 33.29 15.52
C GLN A 270 7.51 33.00 16.39
N LYS A 271 8.50 32.29 15.83
CA LYS A 271 9.75 31.95 16.53
C LYS A 271 10.53 33.18 17.06
N ASN A 272 10.40 34.30 16.40
CA ASN A 272 11.15 35.52 16.74
C ASN A 272 10.60 36.29 17.96
N GLY A 273 9.50 35.81 18.59
CA GLY A 273 8.92 36.40 19.80
C GLY A 273 9.56 35.97 21.12
N PHE A 274 10.39 34.91 21.08
CA PHE A 274 11.07 34.39 22.28
C PHE A 274 12.58 34.59 22.09
N LYS A 275 13.21 35.38 22.95
CA LYS A 275 14.67 35.49 22.99
C LYS A 275 15.22 34.12 23.35
N GLU A 276 16.21 33.65 22.60
CA GLU A 276 17.07 32.55 23.04
C GLU A 276 17.74 32.99 24.33
N GLY A 277 17.38 32.31 25.45
CA GLY A 277 18.02 32.50 26.75
C GLY A 277 19.18 31.55 26.91
#